data_ae729e3b9c97d2a0005a34b9f459e302
#
_entry.id   ae729e3b9c97d2a0005a34b9f459e302
#
_cell.length_a   1.000
_cell.length_b   1.000
_cell.length_c   1.000
_cell.angle_alpha   90.00
_cell.angle_beta   90.00
_cell.angle_gamma   90.00
#
_symmetry.space_group_name_H-M   'P 1'
#
loop_
_entity.id
_entity.type
_entity.pdbx_description
1 polymer ?
#
loop_
_entity_poly.entity_id
_entity_poly.type
_entity_poly.pdbx_seq_one_letter_code
_entity_poly.pdbx_strand_id
1 'polypeptide(L)'
;MQLAATGASVTALDASPKRLKRVEDNLARTGLSAELVAADGRSWRTDTPFDAILLDAPCTSTGTLRRRPDAAFLKSQDDVVSLAAIQDDLAKAAFENLKPGGRMVICTCSLQPEEGELWLKRILAAEGGWVRDPVTPEELTGLREAEPLMQTARPAPLAPSLRHCYSLRSWLKTR
;
A
#
# COMPACT_ATOMS: atom_id res chain seq x y z
N MET A 1 -5.31 -12.18 2.11
CA MET A 1 -5.77 -13.53 1.72
C MET A 1 -4.93 -14.13 0.60
N GLN A 2 -4.72 -13.44 -0.55
CA GLN A 2 -3.87 -13.98 -1.64
C GLN A 2 -2.47 -14.35 -1.16
N LEU A 3 -1.80 -13.50 -0.37
CA LEU A 3 -0.49 -13.80 0.22
C LEU A 3 -0.51 -15.05 1.13
N ALA A 4 -1.55 -15.21 1.94
CA ALA A 4 -1.70 -16.43 2.76
C ALA A 4 -1.91 -17.68 1.90
N ALA A 5 -2.62 -17.56 0.78
CA ALA A 5 -2.84 -18.66 -0.16
C ALA A 5 -1.55 -19.13 -0.87
N THR A 6 -0.52 -18.28 -0.95
CA THR A 6 0.81 -18.67 -1.47
C THR A 6 1.72 -19.29 -0.40
N GLY A 7 1.21 -19.51 0.82
CA GLY A 7 1.98 -20.09 1.93
C GLY A 7 2.79 -19.08 2.74
N ALA A 8 2.62 -17.77 2.50
CA ALA A 8 3.29 -16.74 3.30
C ALA A 8 2.69 -16.68 4.72
N SER A 9 3.55 -16.49 5.73
CA SER A 9 3.12 -16.08 7.08
C SER A 9 2.70 -14.61 7.02
N VAL A 10 1.41 -14.34 7.29
CA VAL A 10 0.81 -13.00 7.11
C VAL A 10 0.35 -12.45 8.44
N THR A 11 0.75 -11.21 8.75
CA THR A 11 0.15 -10.39 9.80
C THR A 11 -0.70 -9.32 9.14
N ALA A 12 -1.99 -9.27 9.44
CA ALA A 12 -2.93 -8.26 8.94
C ALA A 12 -3.18 -7.22 10.04
N LEU A 13 -2.72 -6.00 9.79
CA LEU A 13 -2.84 -4.87 10.70
C LEU A 13 -3.89 -3.88 10.20
N ASP A 14 -4.81 -3.50 11.07
CA ASP A 14 -5.78 -2.43 10.82
C ASP A 14 -6.19 -1.75 12.13
N ALA A 15 -6.35 -0.44 12.10
CA ALA A 15 -6.83 0.32 13.26
C ALA A 15 -8.31 0.03 13.61
N SER A 16 -9.07 -0.58 12.70
CA SER A 16 -10.49 -0.89 12.89
C SER A 16 -10.72 -2.38 13.20
N PRO A 17 -11.09 -2.74 14.43
CA PRO A 17 -11.47 -4.11 14.77
C PRO A 17 -12.62 -4.65 13.90
N LYS A 18 -13.54 -3.78 13.48
CA LYS A 18 -14.65 -4.14 12.59
C LYS A 18 -14.16 -4.57 11.19
N ARG A 19 -13.11 -3.94 10.67
CA ARG A 19 -12.50 -4.36 9.39
C ARG A 19 -11.75 -5.67 9.55
N LEU A 20 -11.01 -5.84 10.65
CA LEU A 20 -10.33 -7.10 10.96
C LEU A 20 -11.30 -8.27 11.12
N LYS A 21 -12.46 -8.07 11.72
CA LYS A 21 -13.49 -9.12 11.80
C LYS A 21 -13.91 -9.64 10.43
N ARG A 22 -14.02 -8.77 9.42
CA ARG A 22 -14.27 -9.19 8.03
C ARG A 22 -13.13 -10.01 7.43
N VAL A 23 -11.90 -9.66 7.81
CA VAL A 23 -10.70 -10.44 7.38
C VAL A 23 -10.76 -11.83 8.01
N GLU A 24 -11.04 -11.92 9.30
CA GLU A 24 -11.20 -13.18 10.03
C GLU A 24 -12.28 -14.09 9.41
N ASP A 25 -13.47 -13.54 9.17
CA ASP A 25 -14.58 -14.28 8.55
C ASP A 25 -14.20 -14.81 7.13
N ASN A 26 -13.45 -14.02 6.37
CA ASN A 26 -12.98 -14.43 5.06
C ASN A 26 -11.86 -15.48 5.13
N LEU A 27 -10.94 -15.39 6.09
CA LEU A 27 -9.91 -16.39 6.33
C LEU A 27 -10.56 -17.72 6.71
N ALA A 28 -11.51 -17.71 7.66
CA ALA A 28 -12.26 -18.90 8.05
C ALA A 28 -12.98 -19.55 6.85
N ARG A 29 -13.68 -18.74 6.04
CA ARG A 29 -14.41 -19.24 4.85
C ARG A 29 -13.49 -19.90 3.80
N THR A 30 -12.23 -19.46 3.70
CA THR A 30 -11.27 -19.93 2.70
C THR A 30 -10.29 -20.96 3.23
N GLY A 31 -10.37 -21.32 4.53
CA GLY A 31 -9.43 -22.23 5.18
C GLY A 31 -8.01 -21.68 5.27
N LEU A 32 -7.85 -20.35 5.19
CA LEU A 32 -6.56 -19.67 5.32
C LEU A 32 -6.37 -19.11 6.72
N SER A 33 -5.12 -18.84 7.09
CA SER A 33 -4.76 -18.24 8.38
C SER A 33 -3.89 -17.00 8.20
N ALA A 34 -4.04 -16.06 9.13
CA ALA A 34 -3.16 -14.90 9.31
C ALA A 34 -3.25 -14.43 10.76
N GLU A 35 -2.21 -13.79 11.25
CA GLU A 35 -2.25 -13.05 12.49
C GLU A 35 -3.04 -11.76 12.29
N LEU A 36 -3.96 -11.43 13.22
CA LEU A 36 -4.79 -10.22 13.14
C LEU A 36 -4.43 -9.27 14.27
N VAL A 37 -4.00 -8.06 13.92
CA VAL A 37 -3.54 -7.04 14.88
C VAL A 37 -4.40 -5.79 14.75
N ALA A 38 -5.14 -5.47 15.81
CA ALA A 38 -5.93 -4.24 15.90
C ALA A 38 -5.07 -3.12 16.52
N ALA A 39 -4.40 -2.32 15.69
CA ALA A 39 -3.54 -1.23 16.15
C ALA A 39 -3.39 -0.12 15.10
N ASP A 40 -2.96 1.06 15.53
CA ASP A 40 -2.57 2.13 14.64
C ASP A 40 -1.20 1.82 14.01
N GLY A 41 -1.18 1.64 12.69
CA GLY A 41 0.02 1.30 11.94
C GLY A 41 1.15 2.33 12.06
N ARG A 42 0.84 3.58 12.42
CA ARG A 42 1.85 4.64 12.62
C ARG A 42 2.70 4.41 13.85
N SER A 43 2.12 3.83 14.89
CA SER A 43 2.79 3.59 16.18
C SER A 43 3.10 2.13 16.46
N TRP A 44 2.49 1.19 15.74
CA TRP A 44 2.72 -0.23 15.95
C TRP A 44 4.13 -0.65 15.52
N ARG A 45 4.75 -1.48 16.32
CA ARG A 45 6.08 -2.06 16.05
C ARG A 45 6.05 -3.55 16.33
N THR A 46 6.88 -4.28 15.59
CA THR A 46 7.12 -5.71 15.81
C THR A 46 8.55 -5.97 16.23
N ASP A 47 8.75 -6.97 17.11
CA ASP A 47 10.09 -7.47 17.47
C ASP A 47 10.69 -8.35 16.36
N THR A 48 9.85 -8.83 15.44
CA THR A 48 10.26 -9.66 14.30
C THR A 48 9.97 -8.91 12.99
N PRO A 49 10.96 -8.21 12.42
CA PRO A 49 10.77 -7.47 11.18
C PRO A 49 10.33 -8.36 10.01
N PHE A 50 9.55 -7.81 9.11
CA PHE A 50 8.98 -8.51 7.96
C PHE A 50 9.93 -8.54 6.75
N ASP A 51 9.82 -9.58 5.94
CA ASP A 51 10.47 -9.68 4.63
C ASP A 51 9.81 -8.74 3.61
N ALA A 52 8.49 -8.57 3.72
CA ALA A 52 7.71 -7.69 2.85
C ALA A 52 6.53 -7.07 3.58
N ILE A 53 6.15 -5.86 3.18
CA ILE A 53 4.96 -5.14 3.66
C ILE A 53 4.16 -4.67 2.46
N LEU A 54 2.85 -4.93 2.49
CA LEU A 54 1.86 -4.31 1.60
C LEU A 54 1.14 -3.20 2.38
N LEU A 55 1.36 -1.97 2.02
CA LEU A 55 0.72 -0.79 2.59
C LEU A 55 -0.39 -0.27 1.66
N ASP A 56 -1.64 -0.64 1.96
CA ASP A 56 -2.83 -0.04 1.33
C ASP A 56 -3.22 1.19 2.14
N ALA A 57 -2.68 2.33 1.73
CA ALA A 57 -2.75 3.55 2.51
C ALA A 57 -4.14 4.22 2.46
N PRO A 58 -4.60 4.81 3.57
CA PRO A 58 -5.80 5.64 3.56
C PRO A 58 -5.60 6.81 2.60
N CYS A 59 -6.59 7.08 1.75
CA CYS A 59 -6.51 8.13 0.73
C CYS A 59 -7.89 8.74 0.45
N THR A 60 -7.93 9.80 -0.36
CA THR A 60 -9.19 10.44 -0.79
C THR A 60 -10.04 9.58 -1.71
N SER A 61 -9.50 8.46 -2.24
CA SER A 61 -10.22 7.50 -3.09
C SER A 61 -10.78 8.07 -4.38
N THR A 62 -10.24 9.17 -4.90
CA THR A 62 -10.74 9.86 -6.09
C THR A 62 -10.69 9.00 -7.35
N GLY A 63 -9.88 7.95 -7.40
CA GLY A 63 -9.87 6.96 -8.48
C GLY A 63 -11.08 6.01 -8.47
N THR A 64 -11.91 6.04 -7.43
CA THR A 64 -13.10 5.18 -7.29
C THR A 64 -14.41 5.89 -7.65
N LEU A 65 -14.37 7.13 -8.16
CA LEU A 65 -15.54 7.95 -8.43
C LEU A 65 -16.58 7.28 -9.34
N ARG A 66 -16.15 6.43 -10.28
CA ARG A 66 -17.08 5.67 -11.12
C ARG A 66 -17.97 4.71 -10.31
N ARG A 67 -17.49 4.17 -9.20
CA ARG A 67 -18.22 3.27 -8.30
C ARG A 67 -18.83 3.98 -7.10
N ARG A 68 -18.26 5.13 -6.76
CA ARG A 68 -18.64 5.95 -5.60
C ARG A 68 -18.63 7.43 -5.98
N PRO A 69 -19.61 7.87 -6.77
CA PRO A 69 -19.68 9.26 -7.24
C PRO A 69 -19.85 10.28 -6.10
N ASP A 70 -20.40 9.85 -4.98
CA ASP A 70 -20.54 10.63 -3.75
C ASP A 70 -19.19 11.10 -3.20
N ALA A 71 -18.12 10.37 -3.43
CA ALA A 71 -16.78 10.72 -2.94
C ALA A 71 -16.28 12.07 -3.46
N ALA A 72 -16.73 12.52 -4.65
CA ALA A 72 -16.38 13.82 -5.21
C ALA A 72 -16.89 15.00 -4.36
N PHE A 73 -17.99 14.79 -3.62
CA PHE A 73 -18.63 15.83 -2.80
C PHE A 73 -18.23 15.73 -1.32
N LEU A 74 -17.63 14.61 -0.90
CA LEU A 74 -17.28 14.33 0.48
C LEU A 74 -15.81 14.61 0.81
N LYS A 75 -15.01 14.96 -0.20
CA LYS A 75 -13.56 15.18 -0.05
C LYS A 75 -13.17 16.59 -0.45
N SER A 76 -12.33 17.19 0.36
CA SER A 76 -11.78 18.55 0.19
C SER A 76 -10.26 18.49 -0.06
N GLN A 77 -9.67 19.62 -0.40
CA GLN A 77 -8.21 19.76 -0.50
C GLN A 77 -7.53 19.55 0.87
N ASP A 78 -8.17 19.94 1.96
CA ASP A 78 -7.66 19.72 3.31
C ASP A 78 -7.58 18.22 3.69
N ASP A 79 -8.52 17.42 3.17
CA ASP A 79 -8.46 15.96 3.31
C ASP A 79 -7.24 15.38 2.58
N VAL A 80 -6.90 15.89 1.39
CA VAL A 80 -5.71 15.46 0.65
C VAL A 80 -4.45 15.72 1.48
N VAL A 81 -4.30 16.94 2.02
CA VAL A 81 -3.14 17.32 2.84
C VAL A 81 -3.04 16.46 4.10
N SER A 82 -4.17 16.28 4.80
CA SER A 82 -4.23 15.50 6.04
C SER A 82 -3.90 14.02 5.81
N LEU A 83 -4.45 13.44 4.75
CA LEU A 83 -4.20 12.04 4.42
C LEU A 83 -2.77 11.82 3.91
N ALA A 84 -2.20 12.77 3.15
CA ALA A 84 -0.82 12.70 2.72
C ALA A 84 0.16 12.65 3.92
N ALA A 85 -0.09 13.44 4.97
CA ALA A 85 0.70 13.37 6.21
C ALA A 85 0.59 12.01 6.91
N ILE A 86 -0.63 11.45 6.99
CA ILE A 86 -0.85 10.11 7.56
C ILE A 86 -0.13 9.03 6.72
N GLN A 87 -0.13 9.17 5.40
CA GLN A 87 0.58 8.26 4.50
C GLN A 87 2.09 8.29 4.72
N ASP A 88 2.67 9.48 4.92
CA ASP A 88 4.09 9.65 5.23
C ASP A 88 4.45 8.94 6.56
N ASP A 89 3.66 9.13 7.61
CA ASP A 89 3.84 8.47 8.90
C ASP A 89 3.74 6.93 8.80
N LEU A 90 2.77 6.43 8.04
CA LEU A 90 2.58 5.00 7.82
C LEU A 90 3.75 4.39 7.03
N ALA A 91 4.24 5.08 6.00
CA ALA A 91 5.39 4.62 5.23
C ALA A 91 6.66 4.55 6.09
N LYS A 92 6.89 5.56 6.95
CA LYS A 92 8.00 5.56 7.92
C LYS A 92 7.89 4.39 8.89
N ALA A 93 6.72 4.19 9.50
CA ALA A 93 6.49 3.09 10.43
C ALA A 93 6.66 1.72 9.75
N ALA A 94 6.17 1.57 8.51
CA ALA A 94 6.36 0.35 7.73
C ALA A 94 7.85 0.07 7.45
N PHE A 95 8.64 1.11 7.14
CA PHE A 95 10.09 0.97 6.96
C PHE A 95 10.79 0.44 8.21
N GLU A 96 10.42 0.95 9.39
CA GLU A 96 10.99 0.51 10.66
C GLU A 96 10.69 -0.96 10.98
N ASN A 97 9.57 -1.48 10.48
CA ASN A 97 9.15 -2.87 10.62
C ASN A 97 9.68 -3.82 9.53
N LEU A 98 10.46 -3.33 8.56
CA LEU A 98 11.07 -4.16 7.52
C LEU A 98 12.47 -4.64 7.90
N LYS A 99 12.80 -5.84 7.44
CA LYS A 99 14.19 -6.33 7.43
C LYS A 99 15.07 -5.50 6.49
N PRO A 100 16.39 -5.47 6.73
CA PRO A 100 17.34 -5.00 5.71
C PRO A 100 17.13 -5.76 4.39
N GLY A 101 17.04 -5.04 3.27
CA GLY A 101 16.72 -5.64 1.96
C GLY A 101 15.26 -6.04 1.75
N GLY A 102 14.39 -5.82 2.74
CA GLY A 102 12.96 -6.11 2.64
C GLY A 102 12.25 -5.22 1.60
N ARG A 103 11.12 -5.70 1.08
CA ARG A 103 10.33 -5.03 0.04
C ARG A 103 9.06 -4.43 0.64
N MET A 104 8.75 -3.17 0.27
CA MET A 104 7.45 -2.56 0.56
C MET A 104 6.72 -2.27 -0.75
N VAL A 105 5.47 -2.68 -0.82
CA VAL A 105 4.54 -2.27 -1.88
C VAL A 105 3.57 -1.27 -1.28
N ILE A 106 3.53 -0.05 -1.82
CA ILE A 106 2.56 0.97 -1.43
C ILE A 106 1.49 1.10 -2.49
N CYS A 107 0.24 1.16 -2.05
CA CYS A 107 -0.93 1.26 -2.92
C CYS A 107 -1.82 2.42 -2.48
N THR A 108 -2.39 3.13 -3.43
CA THR A 108 -3.45 4.12 -3.20
C THR A 108 -4.48 4.06 -4.32
N CYS A 109 -5.74 4.26 -3.99
CA CYS A 109 -6.82 4.40 -4.98
C CYS A 109 -7.16 5.88 -5.26
N SER A 110 -6.32 6.82 -4.85
CA SER A 110 -6.44 8.24 -5.20
C SER A 110 -5.82 8.53 -6.57
N LEU A 111 -6.35 9.55 -7.25
CA LEU A 111 -5.77 10.13 -8.47
C LEU A 111 -5.03 11.44 -8.17
N GLN A 112 -5.00 11.87 -6.91
CA GLN A 112 -4.31 13.09 -6.51
C GLN A 112 -2.79 12.86 -6.55
N PRO A 113 -2.02 13.76 -7.20
CA PRO A 113 -0.57 13.63 -7.26
C PRO A 113 0.10 13.56 -5.88
N GLU A 114 -0.45 14.28 -4.91
CA GLU A 114 0.02 14.35 -3.52
C GLU A 114 -0.04 13.02 -2.80
N GLU A 115 -1.01 12.17 -3.15
CA GLU A 115 -1.24 10.84 -2.59
C GLU A 115 -0.65 9.72 -3.47
N GLY A 116 0.01 10.07 -4.56
CA GLY A 116 0.60 9.15 -5.52
C GLY A 116 2.06 9.46 -5.82
N GLU A 117 2.33 10.05 -6.98
CA GLU A 117 3.71 10.27 -7.45
C GLU A 117 4.51 11.24 -6.55
N LEU A 118 3.87 12.30 -6.03
CA LEU A 118 4.53 13.22 -5.11
C LEU A 118 4.78 12.56 -3.75
N TRP A 119 3.88 11.68 -3.30
CA TRP A 119 4.11 10.86 -2.11
C TRP A 119 5.33 9.95 -2.29
N LEU A 120 5.42 9.22 -3.41
CA LEU A 120 6.58 8.40 -3.72
C LEU A 120 7.88 9.21 -3.71
N LYS A 121 7.88 10.41 -4.31
CA LYS A 121 9.04 11.32 -4.31
C LYS A 121 9.44 11.74 -2.89
N ARG A 122 8.47 12.05 -2.02
CA ARG A 122 8.75 12.37 -0.60
C ARG A 122 9.39 11.19 0.13
N ILE A 123 8.85 9.98 -0.01
CA ILE A 123 9.42 8.78 0.61
C ILE A 123 10.87 8.55 0.14
N LEU A 124 11.12 8.66 -1.16
CA LEU A 124 12.46 8.45 -1.72
C LEU A 124 13.46 9.55 -1.31
N ALA A 125 12.98 10.77 -1.05
CA ALA A 125 13.81 11.89 -0.59
C ALA A 125 14.04 11.88 0.92
N ALA A 126 13.13 11.29 1.70
CA ALA A 126 13.23 11.19 3.14
C ALA A 126 14.22 10.08 3.52
N GLU A 127 15.37 10.49 4.09
CA GLU A 127 16.36 9.60 4.71
C GLU A 127 16.71 8.32 3.92
N GLY A 128 17.62 8.45 3.01
CA GLY A 128 18.51 7.48 2.36
C GLY A 128 18.38 5.97 2.58
N GLY A 129 17.19 5.38 2.60
CA GLY A 129 17.03 3.96 2.84
C GLY A 129 16.18 3.24 1.79
N TRP A 130 15.58 3.96 0.86
CA TRP A 130 14.71 3.40 -0.16
C TRP A 130 15.32 3.46 -1.55
N VAL A 131 15.14 2.37 -2.29
CA VAL A 131 15.36 2.35 -3.74
C VAL A 131 14.05 1.95 -4.39
N ARG A 132 13.66 2.67 -5.44
CA ARG A 132 12.53 2.26 -6.26
C ARG A 132 12.87 0.94 -6.94
N ASP A 133 11.98 -0.03 -6.77
CA ASP A 133 12.04 -1.35 -7.39
C ASP A 133 10.86 -1.43 -8.38
N PRO A 134 11.05 -1.07 -9.66
CA PRO A 134 9.96 -1.06 -10.62
C PRO A 134 9.38 -2.47 -10.78
N VAL A 135 8.05 -2.57 -10.77
CA VAL A 135 7.38 -3.82 -11.11
C VAL A 135 7.65 -4.13 -12.58
N THR A 136 8.14 -5.33 -12.85
CA THR A 136 8.48 -5.74 -14.22
C THR A 136 7.27 -6.34 -14.94
N PRO A 137 7.24 -6.34 -16.29
CA PRO A 137 6.19 -6.99 -17.07
C PRO A 137 6.02 -8.47 -16.71
N GLU A 138 7.09 -9.17 -16.35
CA GLU A 138 7.08 -10.58 -15.98
C GLU A 138 6.34 -10.81 -14.65
N GLU A 139 6.43 -9.86 -13.71
CA GLU A 139 5.69 -9.90 -12.44
C GLU A 139 4.18 -9.67 -12.63
N LEU A 140 3.78 -9.16 -13.80
CA LEU A 140 2.39 -8.88 -14.18
C LEU A 140 1.75 -10.01 -15.03
N THR A 141 2.41 -11.15 -15.19
CA THR A 141 1.88 -12.27 -15.97
C THR A 141 0.50 -12.69 -15.45
N GLY A 142 -0.50 -12.55 -16.32
CA GLY A 142 -1.92 -12.76 -15.98
C GLY A 142 -2.75 -11.47 -15.82
N LEU A 143 -2.12 -10.29 -15.81
CA LEU A 143 -2.78 -8.99 -15.75
C LEU A 143 -2.64 -8.24 -17.09
N ARG A 144 -3.04 -8.86 -18.21
CA ARG A 144 -2.86 -8.34 -19.58
C ARG A 144 -3.29 -6.89 -19.80
N GLU A 145 -4.15 -6.35 -18.95
CA GLU A 145 -4.64 -4.97 -19.03
C GLU A 145 -3.86 -3.98 -18.15
N ALA A 146 -2.89 -4.44 -17.37
CA ALA A 146 -2.12 -3.59 -16.44
C ALA A 146 -0.74 -3.18 -16.98
N GLU A 147 -0.25 -3.80 -18.04
CA GLU A 147 1.09 -3.57 -18.61
C GLU A 147 1.46 -2.11 -18.89
N PRO A 148 0.58 -1.25 -19.44
CA PRO A 148 0.96 0.12 -19.78
C PRO A 148 0.98 1.09 -18.59
N LEU A 149 0.42 0.72 -17.43
CA LEU A 149 0.15 1.67 -16.34
C LEU A 149 1.26 1.81 -15.32
N MET A 150 2.15 0.84 -15.26
CA MET A 150 3.20 0.81 -14.25
C MET A 150 4.52 1.43 -14.74
N GLN A 151 4.64 1.73 -16.03
CA GLN A 151 5.87 2.24 -16.63
C GLN A 151 5.85 3.72 -17.01
N THR A 152 4.70 4.36 -17.19
CA THR A 152 4.65 5.74 -17.68
C THR A 152 3.60 6.57 -16.95
N ALA A 153 3.97 7.80 -16.64
CA ALA A 153 3.07 8.88 -16.20
C ALA A 153 2.14 9.37 -17.34
N ARG A 154 1.57 8.47 -18.15
CA ARG A 154 0.59 8.83 -19.19
C ARG A 154 -0.77 8.21 -18.88
N PRO A 155 -1.86 8.98 -18.97
CA PRO A 155 -3.20 8.47 -18.71
C PRO A 155 -3.66 7.57 -19.85
N ALA A 156 -3.68 6.25 -19.65
CA ALA A 156 -4.39 5.31 -20.48
C ALA A 156 -5.67 4.82 -19.76
N PRO A 157 -6.74 4.48 -20.47
CA PRO A 157 -8.04 4.17 -19.89
C PRO A 157 -8.08 2.74 -19.33
N LEU A 158 -7.56 2.53 -18.13
CA LEU A 158 -7.52 1.21 -17.50
C LEU A 158 -8.11 1.21 -16.09
N ALA A 159 -8.39 0.02 -15.58
CA ALA A 159 -9.06 -0.19 -14.30
C ALA A 159 -8.52 0.76 -13.22
N PRO A 160 -9.37 1.62 -12.63
CA PRO A 160 -8.94 2.68 -11.73
C PRO A 160 -8.19 2.20 -10.49
N SER A 161 -8.28 0.92 -10.18
CA SER A 161 -7.78 0.32 -8.94
C SER A 161 -6.27 0.05 -8.86
N LEU A 162 -5.53 0.19 -9.98
CA LEU A 162 -4.10 -0.15 -10.02
C LEU A 162 -3.18 1.03 -10.38
N ARG A 163 -3.71 2.26 -10.45
CA ARG A 163 -2.96 3.40 -11.01
C ARG A 163 -1.79 3.88 -10.15
N HIS A 164 -1.76 3.56 -8.87
CA HIS A 164 -0.72 4.02 -7.95
C HIS A 164 -0.28 2.90 -6.99
N CYS A 165 0.24 1.81 -7.56
CA CYS A 165 1.01 0.84 -6.79
C CYS A 165 2.49 1.04 -7.11
N TYR A 166 3.30 1.15 -6.06
CA TYR A 166 4.74 1.34 -6.17
C TYR A 166 5.45 0.28 -5.33
N SER A 167 6.45 -0.36 -5.90
CA SER A 167 7.33 -1.25 -5.16
C SER A 167 8.61 -0.52 -4.77
N LEU A 168 9.00 -0.66 -3.52
CA LEU A 168 10.19 -0.05 -2.93
C LEU A 168 10.99 -1.14 -2.23
N ARG A 169 12.31 -1.08 -2.33
CA ARG A 169 13.22 -1.99 -1.62
C ARG A 169 14.07 -1.20 -0.63
N SER A 170 14.18 -1.66 0.61
CA SER A 170 15.02 -1.04 1.62
C SER A 170 16.50 -1.37 1.38
N TRP A 171 17.34 -0.35 1.22
CA TRP A 171 18.78 -0.50 0.88
C TRP A 171 19.72 -0.37 2.09
N LEU A 172 19.32 0.33 3.13
CA LEU A 172 20.25 0.83 4.16
C LEU A 172 19.98 0.31 5.58
N LYS A 173 19.81 -0.98 5.79
CA LYS A 173 20.02 -1.54 7.14
C LYS A 173 21.28 -2.42 7.23
N THR A 174 22.25 -2.22 6.35
CA THR A 174 23.54 -2.91 6.37
C THR A 174 24.64 -2.04 6.97
N ARG A 175 24.41 -1.48 8.17
CA ARG A 175 25.52 -1.03 9.04
C ARG A 175 25.14 -1.23 10.49
#